data_34820ae3b13692ada62a7043ab2ce3c9
#
_entry.id   34820ae3b13692ada62a7043ab2ce3c9
#
_cell.length_a   1.000
_cell.length_b   1.000
_cell.length_c   1.000
_cell.angle_alpha   90.00
_cell.angle_beta   90.00
_cell.angle_gamma   90.00
#
_symmetry.space_group_name_H-M   'P 1'
#
loop_
_entity.id
_entity.type
_entity.pdbx_description
1 polymer ?
#
loop_
_entity_poly.entity_id
_entity_poly.type
_entity_poly.pdbx_seq_one_letter_code
_entity_poly.pdbx_strand_id
1 'polypeptide(L)'
;MSMASMMPGWFGDMDQRMRNFGRIVSAGILFPADRRGNLVGGKLDVKLTLDDIATIRRASATLAGVHFAGGALEVYPALLKGQTLTPSDDLAAFFAGAIKEADDITLSSSHPQGGNPIHEDPNEGVVDPNCRLHAAENVLVTDASVFPSCIRVNAQFTTMAMAHYATGYTDPFAAG
;
A
#
# COMPACT_ATOMS: atom_id res chain seq x y z
N MET A 1 -8.37 -6.19 5.88
CA MET A 1 -9.32 -6.39 4.76
C MET A 1 -9.73 -7.86 4.75
N SER A 2 -11.01 -8.17 4.64
CA SER A 2 -11.46 -9.57 4.61
C SER A 2 -11.13 -10.18 3.25
N MET A 3 -10.59 -11.41 3.22
CA MET A 3 -10.33 -12.16 1.98
C MET A 3 -11.63 -12.30 1.14
N ALA A 4 -12.76 -12.45 1.80
CA ALA A 4 -14.07 -12.53 1.14
C ALA A 4 -14.42 -11.26 0.35
N SER A 5 -14.01 -10.08 0.80
CA SER A 5 -14.30 -8.82 0.10
C SER A 5 -13.43 -8.60 -1.15
N MET A 6 -12.42 -9.43 -1.36
CA MET A 6 -11.52 -9.37 -2.52
C MET A 6 -11.84 -10.45 -3.56
N MET A 7 -12.73 -11.40 -3.22
CA MET A 7 -13.10 -12.47 -4.16
C MET A 7 -14.19 -12.00 -5.12
N PRO A 8 -14.02 -12.25 -6.44
CA PRO A 8 -15.05 -11.94 -7.42
C PRO A 8 -16.27 -12.86 -7.26
N GLY A 9 -17.42 -12.37 -7.70
CA GLY A 9 -18.69 -13.12 -7.72
C GLY A 9 -19.65 -12.75 -6.60
N TRP A 10 -20.91 -13.09 -6.83
CA TRP A 10 -22.03 -12.81 -5.94
C TRP A 10 -22.84 -14.10 -5.67
N PHE A 11 -23.54 -14.16 -4.54
CA PHE A 11 -24.43 -15.26 -4.18
C PHE A 11 -23.81 -16.65 -4.34
N GLY A 12 -24.25 -17.44 -5.30
CA GLY A 12 -23.83 -18.82 -5.49
C GLY A 12 -22.34 -18.99 -5.75
N ASP A 13 -21.74 -18.10 -6.52
CA ASP A 13 -20.28 -18.13 -6.79
C ASP A 13 -19.48 -17.86 -5.52
N MET A 14 -19.91 -16.90 -4.72
CA MET A 14 -19.27 -16.60 -3.44
C MET A 14 -19.43 -17.77 -2.45
N ASP A 15 -20.64 -18.36 -2.35
CA ASP A 15 -20.89 -19.52 -1.49
C ASP A 15 -19.97 -20.69 -1.87
N GLN A 16 -19.87 -21.02 -3.17
CA GLN A 16 -19.01 -22.09 -3.63
C GLN A 16 -17.53 -21.84 -3.32
N ARG A 17 -17.03 -20.61 -3.51
CA ARG A 17 -15.66 -20.24 -3.16
C ARG A 17 -15.44 -20.29 -1.66
N MET A 18 -16.38 -19.81 -0.86
CA MET A 18 -16.27 -19.87 0.60
C MET A 18 -16.28 -21.31 1.14
N ARG A 19 -16.98 -22.24 0.51
CA ARG A 19 -16.91 -23.67 0.84
C ARG A 19 -15.52 -24.25 0.62
N ASN A 20 -14.76 -23.69 -0.34
CA ASN A 20 -13.39 -24.07 -0.64
C ASN A 20 -12.34 -23.21 0.07
N PHE A 21 -12.74 -22.39 1.06
CA PHE A 21 -11.87 -21.42 1.73
C PHE A 21 -10.54 -22.01 2.24
N GLY A 22 -10.56 -23.24 2.78
CA GLY A 22 -9.37 -23.93 3.25
C GLY A 22 -8.37 -24.31 2.14
N ARG A 23 -8.71 -24.11 0.87
CA ARG A 23 -7.84 -24.34 -0.30
C ARG A 23 -7.43 -23.05 -0.99
N ILE A 24 -7.80 -21.89 -0.43
CA ILE A 24 -7.48 -20.58 -1.00
C ILE A 24 -6.24 -20.03 -0.32
N VAL A 25 -5.27 -19.62 -1.14
CA VAL A 25 -4.07 -18.89 -0.70
C VAL A 25 -4.17 -17.46 -1.21
N SER A 26 -3.87 -16.50 -0.36
CA SER A 26 -3.81 -15.09 -0.74
C SER A 26 -2.41 -14.56 -0.64
N ALA A 27 -1.97 -13.85 -1.66
CA ALA A 27 -0.74 -13.09 -1.66
C ALA A 27 -1.00 -11.72 -2.28
N GLY A 28 -0.24 -10.72 -1.85
CA GLY A 28 -0.37 -9.35 -2.31
C GLY A 28 0.92 -8.81 -2.90
N ILE A 29 0.78 -7.77 -3.69
CA ILE A 29 1.89 -6.99 -4.22
C ILE A 29 2.04 -5.76 -3.34
N LEU A 30 3.27 -5.50 -2.90
CA LEU A 30 3.65 -4.21 -2.32
C LEU A 30 4.47 -3.44 -3.35
N PHE A 31 4.05 -2.24 -3.65
CA PHE A 31 4.81 -1.35 -4.52
C PHE A 31 4.92 0.04 -3.88
N PRO A 32 6.04 0.75 -4.08
CA PRO A 32 6.19 2.11 -3.58
C PRO A 32 5.31 3.05 -4.40
N ALA A 33 4.54 3.90 -3.71
CA ALA A 33 3.94 5.06 -4.31
C ALA A 33 4.63 6.30 -3.74
N ASP A 34 5.02 7.25 -4.60
CA ASP A 34 5.53 8.53 -4.14
C ASP A 34 4.41 9.33 -3.45
N ARG A 35 4.82 10.38 -2.70
CA ARG A 35 3.90 11.29 -2.01
C ARG A 35 3.05 12.08 -3.01
N ARG A 36 1.94 11.50 -3.45
CA ARG A 36 1.01 12.10 -4.43
C ARG A 36 -0.42 12.15 -3.91
N GLY A 37 -0.61 11.76 -2.64
CA GLY A 37 -1.91 11.83 -1.99
C GLY A 37 -2.22 13.25 -1.52
N ASN A 38 -3.44 13.70 -1.82
CA ASN A 38 -3.98 14.96 -1.30
C ASN A 38 -5.25 14.67 -0.51
N LEU A 39 -5.45 15.42 0.56
CA LEU A 39 -6.69 15.39 1.30
C LEU A 39 -7.55 16.60 0.87
N VAL A 40 -8.60 16.33 0.10
CA VAL A 40 -9.50 17.36 -0.42
C VAL A 40 -10.92 17.10 0.09
N GLY A 41 -11.47 18.04 0.85
CA GLY A 41 -12.83 17.91 1.38
C GLY A 41 -13.08 16.64 2.21
N GLY A 42 -12.06 16.19 2.96
CA GLY A 42 -12.12 14.97 3.77
C GLY A 42 -11.98 13.67 2.98
N LYS A 43 -11.69 13.74 1.68
CA LYS A 43 -11.43 12.57 0.83
C LYS A 43 -9.94 12.51 0.46
N LEU A 44 -9.38 11.30 0.58
CA LEU A 44 -8.03 11.03 0.11
C LEU A 44 -8.05 10.84 -1.41
N ASP A 45 -7.34 11.70 -2.13
CA ASP A 45 -7.11 11.58 -3.57
C ASP A 45 -5.68 11.08 -3.79
N VAL A 46 -5.53 9.86 -4.33
CA VAL A 46 -4.24 9.25 -4.65
C VAL A 46 -4.18 8.95 -6.14
N LYS A 47 -3.27 9.62 -6.85
CA LYS A 47 -3.10 9.42 -8.29
C LYS A 47 -1.97 8.44 -8.57
N LEU A 48 -2.29 7.41 -9.37
CA LEU A 48 -1.29 6.51 -9.94
C LEU A 48 -0.76 7.08 -11.26
N THR A 49 0.55 6.93 -11.48
CA THR A 49 1.17 7.25 -12.77
C THR A 49 1.04 6.08 -13.75
N LEU A 50 1.34 6.33 -15.02
CA LEU A 50 1.43 5.27 -16.03
C LEU A 50 2.49 4.23 -15.67
N ASP A 51 3.59 4.63 -15.03
CA ASP A 51 4.64 3.72 -14.56
C ASP A 51 4.17 2.86 -13.39
N ASP A 52 3.36 3.42 -12.47
CA ASP A 52 2.73 2.64 -11.41
C ASP A 52 1.80 1.57 -12.01
N ILE A 53 0.96 1.95 -12.96
CA ILE A 53 0.06 1.03 -13.67
C ILE A 53 0.86 -0.07 -14.39
N ALA A 54 1.93 0.29 -15.11
CA ALA A 54 2.79 -0.68 -15.77
C ALA A 54 3.45 -1.64 -14.77
N THR A 55 3.86 -1.13 -13.61
CA THR A 55 4.45 -1.92 -12.53
C THR A 55 3.43 -2.88 -11.94
N ILE A 56 2.21 -2.42 -11.66
CA ILE A 56 1.12 -3.25 -11.14
C ILE A 56 0.77 -4.37 -12.12
N ARG A 57 0.67 -4.07 -13.42
CA ARG A 57 0.41 -5.09 -14.46
C ARG A 57 1.46 -6.20 -14.43
N ARG A 58 2.75 -5.83 -14.49
CA ARG A 58 3.86 -6.81 -14.46
C ARG A 58 3.86 -7.63 -13.18
N ALA A 59 3.70 -6.98 -12.03
CA ALA A 59 3.70 -7.64 -10.75
C ALA A 59 2.50 -8.58 -10.59
N SER A 60 1.31 -8.19 -11.08
CA SER A 60 0.11 -9.03 -11.07
C SER A 60 0.30 -10.27 -11.95
N ALA A 61 0.86 -10.10 -13.15
CA ALA A 61 1.17 -11.23 -14.04
C ALA A 61 2.19 -12.19 -13.41
N THR A 62 3.24 -11.64 -12.81
CA THR A 62 4.27 -12.44 -12.10
C THR A 62 3.65 -13.20 -10.93
N LEU A 63 2.84 -12.54 -10.10
CA LEU A 63 2.20 -13.17 -8.93
C LEU A 63 1.24 -14.29 -9.36
N ALA A 64 0.43 -14.07 -10.39
CA ALA A 64 -0.43 -15.11 -10.94
C ALA A 64 0.39 -16.31 -11.45
N GLY A 65 1.50 -16.06 -12.14
CA GLY A 65 2.43 -17.09 -12.58
C GLY A 65 3.04 -17.90 -11.42
N VAL A 66 3.39 -17.24 -10.32
CA VAL A 66 3.87 -17.90 -9.09
C VAL A 66 2.80 -18.84 -8.52
N HIS A 67 1.53 -18.37 -8.45
CA HIS A 67 0.43 -19.23 -7.98
C HIS A 67 0.24 -20.45 -8.87
N PHE A 68 0.26 -20.30 -10.20
CA PHE A 68 0.13 -21.41 -11.13
C PHE A 68 1.33 -22.38 -11.05
N ALA A 69 2.55 -21.85 -10.93
CA ALA A 69 3.73 -22.68 -10.70
C ALA A 69 3.66 -23.47 -9.37
N GLY A 70 2.97 -22.91 -8.37
CA GLY A 70 2.66 -23.56 -7.09
C GLY A 70 1.49 -24.55 -7.15
N GLY A 71 0.88 -24.77 -8.32
CA GLY A 71 -0.20 -25.74 -8.53
C GLY A 71 -1.61 -25.16 -8.34
N ALA A 72 -1.78 -23.85 -8.33
CA ALA A 72 -3.11 -23.25 -8.35
C ALA A 72 -3.85 -23.62 -9.63
N LEU A 73 -5.13 -23.99 -9.49
CA LEU A 73 -6.02 -24.28 -10.63
C LEU A 73 -6.66 -23.02 -11.17
N GLU A 74 -6.90 -22.05 -10.29
CA GLU A 74 -7.53 -20.78 -10.60
C GLU A 74 -6.86 -19.66 -9.81
N VAL A 75 -6.79 -18.45 -10.39
CA VAL A 75 -6.35 -17.23 -9.73
C VAL A 75 -7.43 -16.17 -9.86
N TYR A 76 -7.76 -15.54 -8.75
CA TYR A 76 -8.74 -14.45 -8.66
C TYR A 76 -8.00 -13.12 -8.45
N PRO A 77 -7.68 -12.37 -9.51
CA PRO A 77 -7.02 -11.08 -9.36
C PRO A 77 -7.93 -10.06 -8.67
N ALA A 78 -7.33 -9.15 -7.91
CA ALA A 78 -8.04 -8.09 -7.18
C ALA A 78 -8.52 -6.97 -8.14
N LEU A 79 -9.32 -7.34 -9.14
CA LEU A 79 -9.94 -6.44 -10.10
C LEU A 79 -11.35 -6.08 -9.64
N LEU A 80 -11.81 -4.85 -9.89
CA LEU A 80 -13.18 -4.46 -9.58
C LEU A 80 -14.20 -5.23 -10.43
N LYS A 81 -13.85 -5.57 -11.67
CA LYS A 81 -14.60 -6.55 -12.47
C LYS A 81 -14.04 -7.91 -12.17
N GLY A 82 -14.71 -8.65 -11.30
CA GLY A 82 -14.27 -9.99 -10.91
C GLY A 82 -14.05 -10.90 -12.11
N GLN A 83 -12.85 -11.48 -12.18
CA GLN A 83 -12.44 -12.40 -13.26
C GLN A 83 -11.69 -13.57 -12.64
N THR A 84 -11.69 -14.70 -13.34
CA THR A 84 -10.98 -15.91 -12.95
C THR A 84 -9.96 -16.21 -14.04
N LEU A 85 -8.71 -16.45 -13.64
CA LEU A 85 -7.63 -16.88 -14.52
C LEU A 85 -7.36 -18.36 -14.33
N THR A 86 -6.93 -19.01 -15.40
CA THR A 86 -6.49 -20.41 -15.45
C THR A 86 -5.04 -20.49 -15.96
N PRO A 87 -4.35 -21.63 -15.81
CA PRO A 87 -2.98 -21.79 -16.31
C PRO A 87 -2.81 -21.61 -17.82
N SER A 88 -3.90 -21.65 -18.61
CA SER A 88 -3.88 -21.47 -20.07
C SER A 88 -3.95 -20.03 -20.52
N ASP A 89 -4.19 -19.07 -19.61
CA ASP A 89 -4.35 -17.67 -19.95
C ASP A 89 -3.00 -16.98 -20.21
N ASP A 90 -2.95 -16.11 -21.21
CA ASP A 90 -1.83 -15.18 -21.39
C ASP A 90 -1.92 -14.07 -20.33
N LEU A 91 -1.17 -14.25 -19.25
CA LEU A 91 -1.21 -13.36 -18.08
C LEU A 91 -0.78 -11.93 -18.43
N ALA A 92 0.20 -11.75 -19.31
CA ALA A 92 0.69 -10.43 -19.69
C ALA A 92 -0.36 -9.67 -20.51
N ALA A 93 -0.92 -10.31 -21.52
CA ALA A 93 -1.99 -9.75 -22.33
C ALA A 93 -3.25 -9.47 -21.50
N PHE A 94 -3.61 -10.42 -20.60
CA PHE A 94 -4.75 -10.25 -19.71
C PHE A 94 -4.62 -8.99 -18.84
N PHE A 95 -3.54 -8.84 -18.07
CA PHE A 95 -3.39 -7.69 -17.18
C PHE A 95 -3.17 -6.38 -17.94
N ALA A 96 -2.58 -6.41 -19.12
CA ALA A 96 -2.49 -5.23 -19.99
C ALA A 96 -3.88 -4.73 -20.44
N GLY A 97 -4.80 -5.64 -20.70
CA GLY A 97 -6.19 -5.33 -21.07
C GLY A 97 -7.09 -4.97 -19.89
N ALA A 98 -6.91 -5.65 -18.76
CA ALA A 98 -7.79 -5.55 -17.58
C ALA A 98 -7.48 -4.34 -16.69
N ILE A 99 -6.23 -3.89 -16.62
CA ILE A 99 -5.81 -2.76 -15.76
C ILE A 99 -5.38 -1.61 -16.66
N LYS A 100 -6.21 -0.60 -16.81
CA LYS A 100 -5.92 0.62 -17.58
C LYS A 100 -5.68 1.81 -16.67
N GLU A 101 -6.38 1.86 -15.56
CA GLU A 101 -6.37 2.95 -14.60
C GLU A 101 -6.54 2.42 -13.16
N ALA A 102 -6.42 3.30 -12.18
CA ALA A 102 -6.53 2.93 -10.76
C ALA A 102 -7.89 2.32 -10.40
N ASP A 103 -8.95 2.77 -11.07
CA ASP A 103 -10.32 2.33 -10.82
C ASP A 103 -10.62 0.91 -11.36
N ASP A 104 -9.67 0.28 -12.06
CA ASP A 104 -9.82 -1.11 -12.49
C ASP A 104 -9.42 -2.13 -11.41
N ILE A 105 -8.72 -1.68 -10.35
CA ILE A 105 -8.12 -2.55 -9.34
C ILE A 105 -8.53 -2.16 -7.92
N THR A 106 -8.54 -3.15 -7.03
CA THR A 106 -8.70 -2.90 -5.59
C THR A 106 -7.34 -2.60 -4.98
N LEU A 107 -7.14 -1.37 -4.54
CA LEU A 107 -5.95 -0.93 -3.83
C LEU A 107 -6.26 -0.72 -2.35
N SER A 108 -5.29 -1.01 -1.51
CA SER A 108 -5.34 -0.69 -0.08
C SER A 108 -3.96 -0.28 0.40
N SER A 109 -3.90 0.59 1.41
CA SER A 109 -2.67 0.92 2.10
C SER A 109 -2.80 0.54 3.57
N SER A 110 -1.91 -0.33 4.04
CA SER A 110 -1.78 -0.66 5.46
C SER A 110 -0.64 0.11 6.12
N HIS A 111 0.17 0.82 5.34
CA HIS A 111 1.35 1.54 5.80
C HIS A 111 1.41 2.94 5.19
N PRO A 112 0.42 3.83 5.47
CA PRO A 112 0.47 5.21 5.00
C PRO A 112 1.68 5.93 5.61
N GLN A 113 2.39 6.70 4.79
CA GLN A 113 3.66 7.37 5.14
C GLN A 113 3.73 8.76 4.50
N GLY A 114 4.58 9.64 5.04
CA GLY A 114 5.00 10.87 4.37
C GLY A 114 4.00 12.03 4.38
N GLY A 115 2.98 12.00 5.26
CA GLY A 115 2.03 13.11 5.40
C GLY A 115 2.63 14.36 6.06
N ASN A 116 3.64 14.19 6.92
CA ASN A 116 4.35 15.25 7.64
C ASN A 116 5.87 15.11 7.44
N PRO A 117 6.39 15.26 6.22
CA PRO A 117 7.77 14.90 5.91
C PRO A 117 8.79 15.74 6.67
N ILE A 118 9.89 15.07 7.06
CA ILE A 118 11.07 15.72 7.62
C ILE A 118 11.76 16.55 6.54
N HIS A 119 12.07 17.81 6.84
CA HIS A 119 12.96 18.67 6.06
C HIS A 119 13.47 19.81 6.92
N GLU A 120 14.69 20.32 6.63
CA GLU A 120 15.24 21.50 7.32
C GLU A 120 14.48 22.79 6.96
N ASP A 121 14.07 22.93 5.69
CA ASP A 121 13.31 24.06 5.20
C ASP A 121 11.80 23.84 5.49
N PRO A 122 11.15 24.76 6.25
CA PRO A 122 9.71 24.67 6.55
C PRO A 122 8.79 24.79 5.34
N ASN A 123 9.30 25.23 4.18
CA ASN A 123 8.53 25.25 2.94
C ASN A 123 8.50 23.89 2.23
N GLU A 124 9.45 23.00 2.54
CA GLU A 124 9.60 21.70 1.93
C GLU A 124 9.18 20.53 2.85
N GLY A 125 9.11 20.79 4.15
CA GLY A 125 8.71 19.81 5.17
C GLY A 125 7.76 20.35 6.20
N VAL A 126 7.18 19.45 6.98
CA VAL A 126 6.25 19.78 8.07
C VAL A 126 6.96 19.76 9.42
N VAL A 127 7.96 18.88 9.56
CA VAL A 127 8.78 18.77 10.77
C VAL A 127 10.26 18.92 10.44
N ASP A 128 11.01 19.41 11.41
CA ASP A 128 12.46 19.53 11.37
C ASP A 128 13.16 18.15 11.48
N PRO A 129 14.50 18.05 11.32
CA PRO A 129 15.24 16.81 11.48
C PRO A 129 15.10 16.15 12.86
N ASN A 130 14.67 16.87 13.89
CA ASN A 130 14.38 16.34 15.23
C ASN A 130 12.90 15.98 15.42
N CYS A 131 12.14 15.88 14.33
CA CYS A 131 10.71 15.59 14.33
C CYS A 131 9.83 16.64 15.01
N ARG A 132 10.33 17.87 15.20
CA ARG A 132 9.56 18.99 15.75
C ARG A 132 8.75 19.66 14.64
N LEU A 133 7.51 19.96 14.93
CA LEU A 133 6.64 20.67 14.00
C LEU A 133 7.17 22.09 13.79
N HIS A 134 7.43 22.51 12.54
CA HIS A 134 7.89 23.87 12.25
C HIS A 134 6.93 24.95 12.73
N ALA A 135 5.63 24.66 12.73
CA ALA A 135 4.58 25.61 13.11
C ALA A 135 4.32 25.69 14.63
N ALA A 136 4.98 24.84 15.48
CA ALA A 136 4.74 24.83 16.91
C ALA A 136 5.97 24.29 17.68
N GLU A 137 6.35 24.99 18.76
CA GLU A 137 7.59 24.67 19.50
C GLU A 137 7.50 23.39 20.35
N ASN A 138 6.30 22.99 20.76
CA ASN A 138 6.07 21.92 21.73
C ASN A 138 5.36 20.70 21.13
N VAL A 139 5.39 20.54 19.81
CA VAL A 139 4.76 19.40 19.12
C VAL A 139 5.81 18.57 18.41
N LEU A 140 5.80 17.28 18.69
CA LEU A 140 6.59 16.26 17.99
C LEU A 140 5.68 15.35 17.20
N VAL A 141 6.14 14.97 16.00
CA VAL A 141 5.50 13.95 15.17
C VAL A 141 6.46 12.79 15.05
N THR A 142 6.09 11.61 15.59
CA THR A 142 7.00 10.46 15.72
C THR A 142 6.46 9.19 15.08
N ASP A 143 5.58 9.33 14.12
CA ASP A 143 4.99 8.22 13.36
C ASP A 143 5.54 8.14 11.93
N ALA A 144 5.02 7.22 11.12
CA ALA A 144 5.47 7.03 9.74
C ALA A 144 5.18 8.23 8.82
N SER A 145 4.37 9.19 9.26
CA SER A 145 4.09 10.39 8.46
C SER A 145 5.32 11.27 8.24
N VAL A 146 6.34 11.17 9.13
CA VAL A 146 7.58 11.95 9.02
C VAL A 146 8.53 11.48 7.91
N PHE A 147 8.31 10.29 7.34
CA PHE A 147 9.23 9.79 6.32
C PHE A 147 9.23 10.66 5.07
N PRO A 148 10.41 11.07 4.58
CA PRO A 148 10.52 11.91 3.40
C PRO A 148 10.17 11.14 2.11
N SER A 149 10.24 9.81 2.13
CA SER A 149 9.92 8.94 1.00
C SER A 149 9.42 7.58 1.49
N CYS A 150 8.81 6.80 0.58
CA CYS A 150 8.37 5.44 0.88
C CYS A 150 9.59 4.54 1.18
N ILE A 151 9.59 3.87 2.33
CA ILE A 151 10.68 2.96 2.74
C ILE A 151 10.59 1.58 2.07
N ARG A 152 9.56 1.29 1.28
CA ARG A 152 9.35 0.06 0.47
C ARG A 152 9.27 -1.25 1.27
N VAL A 153 9.12 -1.17 2.57
CA VAL A 153 8.95 -2.30 3.49
C VAL A 153 7.97 -1.92 4.60
N ASN A 154 7.63 -2.88 5.46
CA ASN A 154 6.81 -2.62 6.65
C ASN A 154 7.49 -1.58 7.54
N ALA A 155 6.77 -0.50 7.86
CA ALA A 155 7.32 0.69 8.50
C ALA A 155 7.60 0.54 10.00
N GLN A 156 7.15 -0.51 10.66
CA GLN A 156 7.09 -0.62 12.13
C GLN A 156 8.44 -0.34 12.81
N PHE A 157 9.51 -1.04 12.42
CA PHE A 157 10.82 -0.85 13.05
C PHE A 157 11.39 0.55 12.80
N THR A 158 11.23 1.07 11.59
CA THR A 158 11.70 2.42 11.26
C THR A 158 10.91 3.46 12.04
N THR A 159 9.60 3.29 12.19
CA THR A 159 8.76 4.19 13.02
C THR A 159 9.18 4.15 14.48
N MET A 160 9.43 2.98 15.04
CA MET A 160 9.92 2.84 16.43
C MET A 160 11.29 3.50 16.61
N ALA A 161 12.21 3.32 15.65
CA ALA A 161 13.53 3.95 15.68
C ALA A 161 13.42 5.48 15.60
N MET A 162 12.56 6.00 14.74
CA MET A 162 12.32 7.45 14.64
C MET A 162 11.68 8.01 15.94
N ALA A 163 10.74 7.31 16.53
CA ALA A 163 10.15 7.72 17.79
C ALA A 163 11.20 7.75 18.90
N HIS A 164 12.06 6.73 18.98
CA HIS A 164 13.15 6.68 19.95
C HIS A 164 14.17 7.82 19.72
N TYR A 165 14.54 8.06 18.47
CA TYR A 165 15.42 9.15 18.09
C TYR A 165 14.85 10.51 18.53
N ALA A 166 13.63 10.82 18.15
CA ALA A 166 12.98 12.09 18.44
C ALA A 166 12.83 12.35 19.95
N THR A 167 12.47 11.32 20.73
CA THR A 167 12.31 11.44 22.19
C THR A 167 13.65 11.59 22.91
N GLY A 168 14.75 11.09 22.36
CA GLY A 168 16.10 11.31 22.91
C GLY A 168 16.54 12.78 22.90
N TYR A 169 15.97 13.60 22.04
CA TYR A 169 16.19 15.05 22.00
C TYR A 169 15.21 15.87 22.87
N THR A 170 14.26 15.20 23.50
CA THR A 170 13.15 15.86 24.21
C THR A 170 12.93 15.30 25.58
N ASP A 171 13.92 14.58 26.14
CA ASP A 171 13.80 14.11 27.51
C ASP A 171 13.60 15.32 28.45
N PRO A 172 12.38 15.56 28.96
CA PRO A 172 12.13 16.65 29.89
C PRO A 172 12.83 16.46 31.25
N PHE A 173 13.41 15.25 31.48
CA PHE A 173 14.16 14.90 32.65
C PHE A 173 15.67 14.96 32.43
N ALA A 174 16.15 15.18 31.21
CA ALA A 174 17.57 15.35 30.90
C ALA A 174 18.10 16.76 31.18
N ALA A 175 17.24 17.70 31.57
CA ALA A 175 17.62 19.04 32.00
C ALA A 175 17.72 19.09 33.52
N GLY A 176 18.73 18.39 34.03
CA GLY A 176 19.16 18.42 35.45
C GLY A 176 20.65 18.64 35.54
#